data_e9bddd78d0e0c59dd4c693a104ba3355
#
_entry.id   e9bddd78d0e0c59dd4c693a104ba3355
#
_cell.length_a   1.000
_cell.length_b   1.000
_cell.length_c   1.000
_cell.angle_alpha   90.00
_cell.angle_beta   90.00
_cell.angle_gamma   90.00
#
_symmetry.space_group_name_H-M   'P 1'
#
loop_
_entity.id
_entity.type
_entity.pdbx_description
1 polymer ?
#
loop_
_entity_poly.entity_id
_entity_poly.type
_entity_poly.pdbx_seq_one_letter_code
_entity_poly.pdbx_strand_id
1 'polypeptide(L)'
;VDDLTKGDRVKAAPAAQKRLLDLAEVDAELTRLAHRRRALPEHAELTEAEAAVRTSKDALVQAETSAGDLDRDITRLERDIDGVRARTERDKGLLAGGIGAKQAQDLQHELETLARRQAVLEDEQLEVMEQREALGGNLDHARRVLAEAEERLSAVTAER
;
A
#
# COMPACT_ATOMS: atom_id res chain seq x y z
N VAL A 1 61.85 -21.74 48.85
CA VAL A 1 60.58 -21.63 48.11
C VAL A 1 59.73 -20.55 48.79
N ASP A 2 60.00 -19.30 48.55
CA ASP A 2 59.13 -18.20 48.93
C ASP A 2 59.65 -16.91 48.31
N ASP A 3 59.22 -16.55 47.14
CA ASP A 3 59.23 -15.15 46.65
C ASP A 3 58.54 -14.98 45.31
N LEU A 4 57.22 -15.13 45.29
CA LEU A 4 56.38 -14.83 44.12
C LEU A 4 55.15 -13.99 44.39
N THR A 5 55.15 -13.11 45.42
CA THR A 5 54.02 -12.24 45.71
C THR A 5 54.41 -10.79 45.99
N LYS A 6 55.42 -10.26 45.32
CA LYS A 6 55.62 -8.81 45.27
C LYS A 6 55.09 -8.28 43.96
N GLY A 7 53.76 -8.12 43.85
CA GLY A 7 53.14 -7.36 42.79
C GLY A 7 53.77 -5.98 42.77
N ASP A 8 54.52 -5.73 41.73
CA ASP A 8 55.16 -4.44 41.47
C ASP A 8 54.02 -3.37 41.28
N ARG A 9 53.72 -2.68 42.38
CA ARG A 9 52.77 -1.57 42.34
C ARG A 9 53.40 -0.44 41.56
N VAL A 10 53.12 -0.39 40.26
CA VAL A 10 53.48 0.75 39.41
C VAL A 10 52.93 2.02 40.03
N LYS A 11 53.79 2.80 40.70
CA LYS A 11 53.47 4.09 41.28
C LYS A 11 53.60 5.15 40.20
N ALA A 12 52.51 5.50 39.56
CA ALA A 12 52.52 6.64 38.66
C ALA A 12 52.69 7.94 39.42
N ALA A 13 53.38 8.92 38.82
CA ALA A 13 53.57 10.25 39.38
C ALA A 13 52.18 10.90 39.65
N PRO A 14 52.01 11.69 40.74
CA PRO A 14 50.72 12.28 41.09
C PRO A 14 50.08 13.11 39.96
N ALA A 15 50.86 13.78 39.17
CA ALA A 15 50.42 14.53 37.99
C ALA A 15 49.85 13.60 36.89
N ALA A 16 50.44 12.39 36.69
CA ALA A 16 49.92 11.40 35.76
C ALA A 16 48.61 10.77 36.25
N GLN A 17 48.52 10.49 37.57
CA GLN A 17 47.28 10.02 38.20
C GLN A 17 46.13 11.03 38.07
N LYS A 18 46.40 12.32 38.28
CA LYS A 18 45.41 13.37 38.05
C LYS A 18 44.92 13.41 36.61
N ARG A 19 45.82 13.34 35.63
CA ARG A 19 45.46 13.30 34.20
C ARG A 19 44.62 12.06 33.85
N LEU A 20 44.88 10.92 34.47
CA LEU A 20 44.05 9.72 34.30
C LEU A 20 42.66 9.89 34.87
N LEU A 21 42.52 10.59 36.02
CA LEU A 21 41.21 10.90 36.58
C LEU A 21 40.45 11.88 35.67
N ASP A 22 41.12 12.94 35.20
CA ASP A 22 40.52 13.91 34.27
C ASP A 22 40.06 13.20 32.96
N LEU A 23 40.86 12.27 32.45
CA LEU A 23 40.50 11.47 31.27
C LEU A 23 39.31 10.56 31.57
N ALA A 24 39.29 9.89 32.72
CA ALA A 24 38.18 9.02 33.11
C ALA A 24 36.87 9.79 33.27
N GLU A 25 36.93 11.03 33.77
CA GLU A 25 35.77 11.95 33.85
C GLU A 25 35.23 12.27 32.44
N VAL A 26 36.09 12.66 31.49
CA VAL A 26 35.72 12.95 30.11
C VAL A 26 35.14 11.70 29.41
N ASP A 27 35.74 10.53 29.60
CA ASP A 27 35.23 9.29 29.03
C ASP A 27 33.86 8.89 29.60
N ALA A 28 33.64 9.13 30.90
CA ALA A 28 32.35 8.93 31.56
C ALA A 28 31.28 9.90 31.01
N GLU A 29 31.67 11.14 30.74
CA GLU A 29 30.77 12.14 30.20
C GLU A 29 30.41 11.84 28.73
N LEU A 30 31.40 11.46 27.90
CA LEU A 30 31.18 10.98 26.54
C LEU A 30 30.25 9.76 26.50
N THR A 31 30.43 8.83 27.41
CA THR A 31 29.57 7.65 27.53
C THR A 31 28.12 8.05 27.89
N ARG A 32 27.93 8.96 28.82
CA ARG A 32 26.61 9.48 29.21
C ARG A 32 25.95 10.21 28.02
N LEU A 33 26.68 11.05 27.31
CA LEU A 33 26.17 11.77 26.13
C LEU A 33 25.81 10.81 25.01
N ALA A 34 26.64 9.80 24.74
CA ALA A 34 26.36 8.76 23.77
C ALA A 34 25.09 7.96 24.11
N HIS A 35 24.92 7.64 25.41
CA HIS A 35 23.71 6.96 25.88
C HIS A 35 22.48 7.88 25.74
N ARG A 36 22.57 9.14 26.17
CA ARG A 36 21.47 10.12 26.03
C ARG A 36 21.09 10.29 24.57
N ARG A 37 22.06 10.43 23.68
CA ARG A 37 21.80 10.55 22.23
C ARG A 37 21.04 9.35 21.65
N ARG A 38 21.33 8.12 22.11
CA ARG A 38 20.60 6.91 21.66
C ARG A 38 19.21 6.79 22.27
N ALA A 39 18.99 7.39 23.42
CA ALA A 39 17.73 7.35 24.15
C ALA A 39 16.86 8.59 23.90
N LEU A 40 17.19 9.41 22.89
CA LEU A 40 16.36 10.57 22.52
C LEU A 40 14.99 10.11 22.05
N PRO A 41 13.88 10.65 22.60
CA PRO A 41 12.52 10.30 22.21
C PRO A 41 12.26 10.59 20.71
N GLU A 42 12.94 11.57 20.13
CA GLU A 42 12.86 11.95 18.73
C GLU A 42 13.24 10.81 17.78
N HIS A 43 14.10 9.88 18.21
CA HIS A 43 14.41 8.67 17.42
C HIS A 43 13.23 7.69 17.36
N ALA A 44 12.50 7.57 18.45
CA ALA A 44 11.30 6.74 18.50
C ALA A 44 10.17 7.36 17.63
N GLU A 45 9.98 8.67 17.75
CA GLU A 45 9.00 9.42 16.97
C GLU A 45 9.29 9.35 15.47
N LEU A 46 10.56 9.48 15.06
CA LEU A 46 10.97 9.32 13.67
C LEU A 46 10.66 7.90 13.15
N THR A 47 11.03 6.89 13.92
CA THR A 47 10.78 5.49 13.54
C THR A 47 9.28 5.21 13.40
N GLU A 48 8.47 5.77 14.30
CA GLU A 48 7.01 5.65 14.24
C GLU A 48 6.43 6.38 13.01
N ALA A 49 6.89 7.61 12.74
CA ALA A 49 6.44 8.36 11.57
C ALA A 49 6.83 7.67 10.25
N GLU A 50 8.04 7.13 10.14
CA GLU A 50 8.47 6.34 8.99
C GLU A 50 7.63 5.06 8.82
N ALA A 51 7.28 4.39 9.92
CA ALA A 51 6.42 3.21 9.88
C ALA A 51 4.99 3.57 9.42
N ALA A 52 4.45 4.70 9.91
CA ALA A 52 3.15 5.20 9.49
C ALA A 52 3.09 5.49 7.98
N VAL A 53 4.11 6.16 7.44
CA VAL A 53 4.21 6.41 5.99
C VAL A 53 4.27 5.11 5.19
N ARG A 54 5.05 4.12 5.63
CA ARG A 54 5.10 2.81 4.95
C ARG A 54 3.74 2.14 4.93
N THR A 55 3.09 2.05 6.09
CA THR A 55 1.76 1.42 6.22
C THR A 55 0.72 2.14 5.35
N SER A 56 0.74 3.47 5.32
CA SER A 56 -0.19 4.26 4.50
C SER A 56 0.07 4.10 3.00
N LYS A 57 1.33 3.98 2.58
CA LYS A 57 1.69 3.66 1.19
C LYS A 57 1.19 2.28 0.77
N ASP A 58 1.38 1.27 1.61
CA ASP A 58 0.91 -0.09 1.33
C ASP A 58 -0.62 -0.13 1.21
N ALA A 59 -1.33 0.58 2.09
CA ALA A 59 -2.79 0.70 2.04
C ALA A 59 -3.27 1.40 0.74
N LEU A 60 -2.58 2.47 0.32
CA LEU A 60 -2.90 3.16 -0.93
C LEU A 60 -2.69 2.25 -2.14
N VAL A 61 -1.54 1.57 -2.22
CA VAL A 61 -1.22 0.63 -3.32
C VAL A 61 -2.26 -0.49 -3.39
N GLN A 62 -2.69 -1.02 -2.25
CA GLN A 62 -3.74 -2.04 -2.20
C GLN A 62 -5.07 -1.51 -2.72
N ALA A 63 -5.48 -0.30 -2.32
CA ALA A 63 -6.71 0.33 -2.80
C ALA A 63 -6.65 0.62 -4.31
N GLU A 64 -5.52 1.11 -4.83
CA GLU A 64 -5.30 1.36 -6.25
C GLU A 64 -5.32 0.07 -7.08
N THR A 65 -4.72 -1.01 -6.55
CA THR A 65 -4.76 -2.32 -7.20
C THR A 65 -6.18 -2.84 -7.31
N SER A 66 -6.94 -2.79 -6.20
CA SER A 66 -8.34 -3.22 -6.18
C SER A 66 -9.21 -2.40 -7.13
N ALA A 67 -9.00 -1.08 -7.21
CA ALA A 67 -9.69 -0.21 -8.16
C ALA A 67 -9.37 -0.59 -9.61
N GLY A 68 -8.10 -0.83 -9.91
CA GLY A 68 -7.65 -1.25 -11.24
C GLY A 68 -8.20 -2.61 -11.65
N ASP A 69 -8.41 -3.54 -10.71
CA ASP A 69 -9.05 -4.83 -10.99
C ASP A 69 -10.51 -4.64 -11.40
N LEU A 70 -11.27 -3.82 -10.67
CA LEU A 70 -12.66 -3.50 -11.01
C LEU A 70 -12.77 -2.75 -12.35
N ASP A 71 -11.86 -1.82 -12.65
CA ASP A 71 -11.83 -1.12 -13.93
C ASP A 71 -11.60 -2.10 -15.11
N ARG A 72 -10.78 -3.15 -14.91
CA ARG A 72 -10.58 -4.22 -15.90
C ARG A 72 -11.83 -5.09 -16.06
N ASP A 73 -12.52 -5.39 -14.96
CA ASP A 73 -13.77 -6.16 -15.01
C ASP A 73 -14.88 -5.38 -15.73
N ILE A 74 -15.03 -4.08 -15.46
CA ILE A 74 -15.97 -3.21 -16.19
C ILE A 74 -15.66 -3.25 -17.70
N THR A 75 -14.40 -3.05 -18.08
CA THR A 75 -13.97 -3.08 -19.48
C THR A 75 -14.24 -4.43 -20.16
N ARG A 76 -14.09 -5.53 -19.41
CA ARG A 76 -14.41 -6.88 -19.91
C ARG A 76 -15.91 -7.03 -20.14
N LEU A 77 -16.73 -6.64 -19.18
CA LEU A 77 -18.19 -6.69 -19.28
C LEU A 77 -18.73 -5.83 -20.43
N GLU A 78 -18.17 -4.63 -20.65
CA GLU A 78 -18.50 -3.77 -21.79
C GLU A 78 -18.27 -4.48 -23.13
N ARG A 79 -17.13 -5.13 -23.28
CA ARG A 79 -16.82 -5.90 -24.50
C ARG A 79 -17.78 -7.09 -24.70
N ASP A 80 -18.13 -7.77 -23.61
CA ASP A 80 -19.06 -8.90 -23.66
C ASP A 80 -20.46 -8.42 -24.05
N ILE A 81 -20.94 -7.31 -23.49
CA ILE A 81 -22.21 -6.67 -23.84
C ILE A 81 -22.21 -6.25 -25.31
N ASP A 82 -21.15 -5.59 -25.77
CA ASP A 82 -21.02 -5.18 -27.17
C ASP A 82 -21.00 -6.38 -28.13
N GLY A 83 -20.36 -7.48 -27.72
CA GLY A 83 -20.39 -8.74 -28.47
C GLY A 83 -21.81 -9.32 -28.62
N VAL A 84 -22.58 -9.31 -27.53
CA VAL A 84 -23.99 -9.76 -27.52
C VAL A 84 -24.85 -8.84 -28.41
N ARG A 85 -24.71 -7.52 -28.27
CA ARG A 85 -25.43 -6.54 -29.10
C ARG A 85 -25.14 -6.70 -30.57
N ALA A 86 -23.86 -6.86 -30.94
CA ALA A 86 -23.45 -7.07 -32.34
C ALA A 86 -24.03 -8.37 -32.92
N ARG A 87 -24.14 -9.44 -32.13
CA ARG A 87 -24.78 -10.69 -32.55
C ARG A 87 -26.29 -10.48 -32.71
N THR A 88 -26.94 -9.84 -31.73
CA THR A 88 -28.36 -9.50 -31.80
C THR A 88 -28.73 -8.73 -33.09
N GLU A 89 -27.93 -7.73 -33.45
CA GLU A 89 -28.18 -6.95 -34.66
C GLU A 89 -27.96 -7.76 -35.95
N ARG A 90 -26.98 -8.66 -35.99
CA ARG A 90 -26.80 -9.58 -37.11
C ARG A 90 -28.00 -10.52 -37.30
N ASP A 91 -28.48 -11.11 -36.19
CA ASP A 91 -29.57 -12.07 -36.21
C ASP A 91 -30.92 -11.39 -36.60
N LYS A 92 -31.15 -10.15 -36.12
CA LYS A 92 -32.27 -9.30 -36.60
C LYS A 92 -32.20 -9.02 -38.12
N GLY A 93 -30.97 -8.72 -38.60
CA GLY A 93 -30.74 -8.47 -40.02
C GLY A 93 -31.04 -9.69 -40.90
N LEU A 94 -30.67 -10.89 -40.39
CA LEU A 94 -31.00 -12.16 -41.06
C LEU A 94 -32.50 -12.42 -41.12
N LEU A 95 -33.23 -12.16 -40.00
CA LEU A 95 -34.68 -12.26 -39.95
C LEU A 95 -35.37 -11.32 -40.97
N ALA A 96 -34.89 -10.10 -41.08
CA ALA A 96 -35.43 -9.09 -42.00
C ALA A 96 -35.15 -9.45 -43.48
N GLY A 97 -34.09 -10.24 -43.76
CA GLY A 97 -33.70 -10.67 -45.09
C GLY A 97 -34.58 -11.74 -45.74
N GLY A 98 -35.58 -12.26 -45.02
CA GLY A 98 -36.53 -13.25 -45.60
C GLY A 98 -35.97 -14.66 -45.63
N ILE A 99 -35.89 -15.35 -44.51
CA ILE A 99 -35.44 -16.74 -44.34
C ILE A 99 -36.61 -17.72 -44.23
N GLY A 100 -36.34 -19.03 -44.34
CA GLY A 100 -37.38 -20.05 -44.16
C GLY A 100 -37.99 -20.08 -42.78
N ALA A 101 -39.27 -20.47 -42.65
CA ALA A 101 -40.05 -20.42 -41.41
C ALA A 101 -39.38 -21.09 -40.22
N LYS A 102 -38.76 -22.26 -40.43
CA LYS A 102 -38.04 -22.97 -39.34
C LYS A 102 -36.82 -22.17 -38.87
N GLN A 103 -36.06 -21.61 -39.78
CA GLN A 103 -34.87 -20.84 -39.52
C GLN A 103 -35.21 -19.51 -38.79
N ALA A 104 -36.35 -18.92 -39.17
CA ALA A 104 -36.89 -17.75 -38.48
C ALA A 104 -37.27 -18.03 -37.02
N GLN A 105 -37.88 -19.19 -36.75
CA GLN A 105 -38.20 -19.63 -35.41
C GLN A 105 -36.96 -19.90 -34.54
N ASP A 106 -35.94 -20.54 -35.11
CA ASP A 106 -34.68 -20.80 -34.41
C ASP A 106 -33.97 -19.47 -34.04
N LEU A 107 -33.93 -18.50 -34.97
CA LEU A 107 -33.35 -17.18 -34.72
C LEU A 107 -34.15 -16.36 -33.69
N GLN A 108 -35.48 -16.45 -33.67
CA GLN A 108 -36.29 -15.83 -32.66
C GLN A 108 -35.97 -16.34 -31.24
N HIS A 109 -35.81 -17.65 -31.08
CA HIS A 109 -35.42 -18.25 -29.83
C HIS A 109 -33.99 -17.84 -29.40
N GLU A 110 -33.09 -17.72 -30.37
CA GLU A 110 -31.72 -17.20 -30.11
C GLU A 110 -31.74 -15.74 -29.67
N LEU A 111 -32.54 -14.88 -30.31
CA LEU A 111 -32.69 -13.49 -29.90
C LEU A 111 -33.23 -13.34 -28.47
N GLU A 112 -34.18 -14.19 -28.05
CA GLU A 112 -34.65 -14.21 -26.69
C GLU A 112 -33.54 -14.59 -25.69
N THR A 113 -32.68 -15.55 -26.11
CA THR A 113 -31.57 -15.99 -25.28
C THR A 113 -30.50 -14.91 -25.18
N LEU A 114 -30.18 -14.22 -26.26
CA LEU A 114 -29.26 -13.09 -26.29
C LEU A 114 -29.79 -11.91 -25.45
N ALA A 115 -31.08 -11.62 -25.48
CA ALA A 115 -31.70 -10.59 -24.65
C ALA A 115 -31.55 -10.88 -23.16
N ARG A 116 -31.80 -12.14 -22.74
CA ARG A 116 -31.57 -12.58 -21.36
C ARG A 116 -30.09 -12.46 -20.97
N ARG A 117 -29.18 -12.87 -21.85
CA ARG A 117 -27.75 -12.78 -21.60
C ARG A 117 -27.29 -11.33 -21.48
N GLN A 118 -27.79 -10.44 -22.34
CA GLN A 118 -27.49 -9.01 -22.25
C GLN A 118 -27.95 -8.43 -20.90
N ALA A 119 -29.16 -8.71 -20.47
CA ALA A 119 -29.67 -8.23 -19.17
C ALA A 119 -28.78 -8.68 -18.00
N VAL A 120 -28.37 -9.95 -17.97
CA VAL A 120 -27.47 -10.47 -16.93
C VAL A 120 -26.12 -9.75 -16.94
N LEU A 121 -25.53 -9.52 -18.11
CA LEU A 121 -24.24 -8.82 -18.20
C LEU A 121 -24.36 -7.35 -17.80
N GLU A 122 -25.47 -6.69 -18.14
CA GLU A 122 -25.73 -5.29 -17.72
C GLU A 122 -25.93 -5.19 -16.21
N ASP A 123 -26.62 -6.16 -15.59
CA ASP A 123 -26.76 -6.22 -14.12
C ASP A 123 -25.41 -6.46 -13.44
N GLU A 124 -24.60 -7.42 -13.95
CA GLU A 124 -23.24 -7.66 -13.45
C GLU A 124 -22.34 -6.40 -13.58
N GLN A 125 -22.47 -5.68 -14.69
CA GLN A 125 -21.72 -4.43 -14.91
C GLN A 125 -22.11 -3.36 -13.88
N LEU A 126 -23.40 -3.18 -13.61
CA LEU A 126 -23.88 -2.22 -12.62
C LEU A 126 -23.35 -2.55 -11.22
N GLU A 127 -23.37 -3.84 -10.84
CA GLU A 127 -22.83 -4.27 -9.54
C GLU A 127 -21.32 -3.94 -9.39
N VAL A 128 -20.53 -4.22 -10.43
CA VAL A 128 -19.09 -3.92 -10.41
C VAL A 128 -18.84 -2.40 -10.40
N MET A 129 -19.66 -1.60 -11.11
CA MET A 129 -19.57 -0.14 -11.10
C MET A 129 -19.92 0.44 -9.71
N GLU A 130 -20.91 -0.10 -9.01
CA GLU A 130 -21.24 0.29 -7.64
C GLU A 130 -20.09 -0.03 -6.67
N GLN A 131 -19.49 -1.20 -6.80
CA GLN A 131 -18.31 -1.57 -6.01
C GLN A 131 -17.13 -0.63 -6.29
N ARG A 132 -16.91 -0.25 -7.55
CA ARG A 132 -15.86 0.68 -7.96
C ARG A 132 -16.09 2.09 -7.40
N GLU A 133 -17.34 2.57 -7.36
CA GLU A 133 -17.71 3.86 -6.77
C GLU A 133 -17.46 3.85 -5.26
N ALA A 134 -17.93 2.81 -4.56
CA ALA A 134 -17.69 2.65 -3.12
C ALA A 134 -16.18 2.64 -2.78
N LEU A 135 -15.37 2.00 -3.62
CA LEU A 135 -13.91 1.97 -3.44
C LEU A 135 -13.26 3.34 -3.70
N GLY A 136 -13.88 4.22 -4.50
CA GLY A 136 -13.40 5.58 -4.74
C GLY A 136 -13.23 6.39 -3.46
N GLY A 137 -14.20 6.30 -2.56
CA GLY A 137 -14.13 6.93 -1.24
C GLY A 137 -12.99 6.41 -0.36
N ASN A 138 -12.73 5.11 -0.41
CA ASN A 138 -11.60 4.49 0.30
C ASN A 138 -10.25 4.95 -0.25
N LEU A 139 -10.16 5.12 -1.55
CA LEU A 139 -8.96 5.58 -2.26
C LEU A 139 -8.61 7.03 -1.87
N ASP A 140 -9.60 7.91 -1.84
CA ASP A 140 -9.43 9.29 -1.41
C ASP A 140 -9.08 9.39 0.08
N HIS A 141 -9.63 8.50 0.91
CA HIS A 141 -9.25 8.41 2.31
C HIS A 141 -7.78 7.97 2.46
N ALA A 142 -7.37 6.92 1.77
CA ALA A 142 -5.98 6.41 1.82
C ALA A 142 -4.96 7.47 1.36
N ARG A 143 -5.29 8.27 0.34
CA ARG A 143 -4.46 9.39 -0.11
C ARG A 143 -4.31 10.47 0.95
N ARG A 144 -5.40 10.84 1.64
CA ARG A 144 -5.34 11.82 2.74
C ARG A 144 -4.50 11.31 3.90
N VAL A 145 -4.70 10.07 4.33
CA VAL A 145 -3.92 9.46 5.43
C VAL A 145 -2.43 9.41 5.08
N LEU A 146 -2.08 9.10 3.85
CA LEU A 146 -0.69 9.13 3.40
C LEU A 146 -0.11 10.55 3.45
N ALA A 147 -0.84 11.55 2.95
CA ALA A 147 -0.39 12.94 2.98
C ALA A 147 -0.17 13.44 4.43
N GLU A 148 -1.06 13.13 5.35
CA GLU A 148 -0.92 13.45 6.78
C GLU A 148 0.30 12.76 7.42
N ALA A 149 0.55 11.49 7.07
CA ALA A 149 1.71 10.75 7.56
C ALA A 149 3.03 11.34 7.01
N GLU A 150 3.08 11.74 5.75
CA GLU A 150 4.25 12.38 5.12
C GLU A 150 4.51 13.78 5.72
N GLU A 151 3.47 14.55 6.00
CA GLU A 151 3.58 15.84 6.68
C GLU A 151 4.16 15.68 8.09
N ARG A 152 3.64 14.71 8.87
CA ARG A 152 4.17 14.40 10.21
C ARG A 152 5.64 13.97 10.16
N LEU A 153 6.02 13.11 9.21
CA LEU A 153 7.41 12.69 9.02
C LEU A 153 8.32 13.89 8.70
N SER A 154 7.84 14.80 7.85
CA SER A 154 8.56 16.03 7.51
C SER A 154 8.78 16.93 8.72
N ALA A 155 7.75 17.11 9.57
CA ALA A 155 7.83 17.91 10.80
C ALA A 155 8.86 17.31 11.78
N VAL A 156 8.77 16.02 12.09
CA VAL A 156 9.70 15.32 12.98
C VAL A 156 11.14 15.35 12.45
N THR A 157 11.32 15.32 11.13
CA THR A 157 12.64 15.41 10.51
C THR A 157 13.22 16.81 10.59
N ALA A 158 12.39 17.86 10.51
CA ALA A 158 12.82 19.27 10.58
C ALA A 158 13.22 19.69 12.01
N GLU A 159 12.67 19.08 13.06
CA GLU A 159 13.00 19.34 14.46
C GLU A 159 14.34 18.70 14.90
N ARG A 160 14.97 17.90 14.07
CA ARG A 160 16.21 17.15 14.34
C ARG A 160 17.44 17.92 13.86
#